data_5e47176d9134a6c6fc2e4e4f0c801dad
#
_entry.id   5e47176d9134a6c6fc2e4e4f0c801dad
#
_cell.length_a   1.000
_cell.length_b   1.000
_cell.length_c   1.000
_cell.angle_alpha   90.00
_cell.angle_beta   90.00
_cell.angle_gamma   90.00
#
_symmetry.space_group_name_H-M   'P 1'
#
loop_
_entity.id
_entity.type
_entity.pdbx_description
1 polymer ?
#
loop_
_entity_poly.entity_id
_entity_poly.type
_entity_poly.pdbx_seq_one_letter_code
_entity_poly.pdbx_strand_id
1 'polypeptide(L)'
;MLINNSFVSNKAIIHPSVKIGPFCYIDDNVKINKNCVLKSHVSILGNTEIGKNNSFFPFSTIGSQPQDLKFENEKSYLIIGNNNTFRENVTINPGTKGGGLKTIIKNNCLFMVGSHVAHDCQIESNVILANNATLAGHVEIGENTIIGGNSAVHQFVQIGKNVMIGGMSGVEKNILPYCLYIGIRTGLKGLNL
;
A
#
# COMPACT_ATOMS: atom_id res chain seq x y z
N MET A 1 2.90 4.19 25.59
CA MET A 1 3.21 2.93 26.30
C MET A 1 4.33 2.21 25.57
N LEU A 2 5.30 1.63 26.28
CA LEU A 2 6.36 0.81 25.68
C LEU A 2 5.99 -0.67 25.82
N ILE A 3 5.88 -1.37 24.70
CA ILE A 3 5.66 -2.82 24.63
C ILE A 3 6.79 -3.41 23.79
N ASN A 4 7.57 -4.32 24.32
CA ASN A 4 8.71 -4.94 23.61
C ASN A 4 9.65 -3.91 22.95
N ASN A 5 10.03 -2.85 23.63
CA ASN A 5 10.80 -1.72 23.09
C ASN A 5 10.12 -1.02 21.90
N SER A 6 8.79 -1.09 21.80
CA SER A 6 7.98 -0.43 20.78
C SER A 6 7.22 0.74 21.38
N PHE A 7 7.06 1.81 20.61
CA PHE A 7 6.18 2.91 20.97
C PHE A 7 4.76 2.61 20.47
N VAL A 8 3.80 2.57 21.37
CA VAL A 8 2.38 2.41 21.05
C VAL A 8 1.62 3.55 21.72
N SER A 9 0.96 4.38 20.91
CA SER A 9 0.14 5.46 21.47
C SER A 9 -0.98 4.91 22.35
N ASN A 10 -1.26 5.60 23.44
CA ASN A 10 -2.39 5.29 24.31
C ASN A 10 -3.76 5.62 23.71
N LYS A 11 -3.79 6.36 22.59
CA LYS A 11 -5.00 6.65 21.83
C LYS A 11 -5.26 5.65 20.71
N ALA A 12 -4.28 4.82 20.35
CA ALA A 12 -4.48 3.76 19.37
C ALA A 12 -5.46 2.70 19.89
N ILE A 13 -6.32 2.23 19.01
CA ILE A 13 -7.32 1.20 19.32
C ILE A 13 -6.82 -0.14 18.79
N ILE A 14 -6.25 -0.97 19.65
CA ILE A 14 -5.62 -2.23 19.25
C ILE A 14 -6.33 -3.39 19.92
N HIS A 15 -6.80 -4.34 19.10
CA HIS A 15 -7.44 -5.54 19.65
C HIS A 15 -6.43 -6.40 20.46
N PRO A 16 -6.80 -6.98 21.61
CA PRO A 16 -5.88 -7.73 22.50
C PRO A 16 -5.15 -8.90 21.84
N SER A 17 -5.68 -9.49 20.75
CA SER A 17 -5.03 -10.58 20.02
C SER A 17 -3.94 -10.15 19.04
N VAL A 18 -3.69 -8.84 18.89
CA VAL A 18 -2.64 -8.32 18.00
C VAL A 18 -1.27 -8.61 18.61
N LYS A 19 -0.37 -9.15 17.80
CA LYS A 19 1.02 -9.40 18.21
C LYS A 19 1.91 -8.28 17.69
N ILE A 20 2.59 -7.58 18.57
CA ILE A 20 3.51 -6.49 18.27
C ILE A 20 4.92 -6.93 18.59
N GLY A 21 5.76 -7.02 17.56
CA GLY A 21 7.19 -7.30 17.66
C GLY A 21 7.97 -6.10 18.21
N PRO A 22 9.29 -6.21 18.41
CA PRO A 22 10.10 -5.14 18.95
C PRO A 22 10.30 -3.98 17.96
N PHE A 23 10.55 -2.79 18.51
CA PHE A 23 10.89 -1.57 17.76
C PHE A 23 9.82 -1.11 16.77
N CYS A 24 8.55 -1.42 17.02
CA CYS A 24 7.45 -0.89 16.25
C CYS A 24 7.05 0.50 16.73
N TYR A 25 6.47 1.29 15.83
CA TYR A 25 5.88 2.59 16.14
C TYR A 25 4.42 2.62 15.69
N ILE A 26 3.50 2.92 16.61
CA ILE A 26 2.05 2.97 16.33
C ILE A 26 1.50 4.32 16.82
N ASP A 27 0.95 5.09 15.90
CA ASP A 27 0.48 6.45 16.09
C ASP A 27 -0.92 6.55 16.74
N ASP A 28 -1.35 7.78 17.05
CA ASP A 28 -2.55 8.11 17.83
C ASP A 28 -3.87 7.60 17.23
N ASN A 29 -4.05 7.75 15.92
CA ASN A 29 -5.34 7.49 15.26
C ASN A 29 -5.40 6.12 14.56
N VAL A 30 -4.53 5.21 14.95
CA VAL A 30 -4.45 3.88 14.38
C VAL A 30 -5.47 2.95 15.02
N LYS A 31 -6.17 2.15 14.20
CA LYS A 31 -7.06 1.07 14.65
C LYS A 31 -6.60 -0.24 14.04
N ILE A 32 -6.36 -1.27 14.88
CA ILE A 32 -5.92 -2.60 14.45
C ILE A 32 -6.86 -3.67 15.00
N ASN A 33 -7.51 -4.40 14.11
CA ASN A 33 -8.41 -5.48 14.46
C ASN A 33 -7.70 -6.81 14.76
N LYS A 34 -8.50 -7.86 15.00
CA LYS A 34 -8.09 -9.19 15.49
C LYS A 34 -6.95 -9.84 14.70
N ASN A 35 -6.08 -10.54 15.43
CA ASN A 35 -5.10 -11.48 14.91
C ASN A 35 -4.08 -10.89 13.92
N CYS A 36 -3.89 -9.58 13.92
CA CYS A 36 -2.83 -8.98 13.15
C CYS A 36 -1.47 -9.23 13.81
N VAL A 37 -0.43 -9.34 12.98
CA VAL A 37 0.94 -9.57 13.43
C VAL A 37 1.83 -8.49 12.84
N LEU A 38 2.40 -7.67 13.70
CA LEU A 38 3.47 -6.73 13.35
C LEU A 38 4.80 -7.40 13.73
N LYS A 39 5.67 -7.62 12.77
CA LYS A 39 7.04 -8.07 13.03
C LYS A 39 7.85 -6.94 13.66
N SER A 40 9.17 -7.02 13.67
CA SER A 40 10.00 -5.92 14.21
C SER A 40 10.04 -4.70 13.27
N HIS A 41 10.27 -3.49 13.84
CA HIS A 41 10.51 -2.26 13.07
C HIS A 41 9.38 -1.89 12.10
N VAL A 42 8.14 -2.15 12.44
CA VAL A 42 6.96 -1.74 11.66
C VAL A 42 6.45 -0.41 12.16
N SER A 43 6.17 0.52 11.23
CA SER A 43 5.55 1.80 11.54
C SER A 43 4.12 1.85 10.98
N ILE A 44 3.13 2.09 11.85
CA ILE A 44 1.74 2.33 11.47
C ILE A 44 1.36 3.74 11.90
N LEU A 45 1.01 4.58 10.94
CA LEU A 45 0.92 6.02 11.11
C LEU A 45 -0.45 6.58 10.69
N GLY A 46 -0.72 7.80 11.11
CA GLY A 46 -1.88 8.59 10.69
C GLY A 46 -3.23 7.94 10.99
N ASN A 47 -4.27 8.32 10.24
CA ASN A 47 -5.61 7.76 10.40
C ASN A 47 -5.72 6.44 9.63
N THR A 48 -5.13 5.38 10.16
CA THR A 48 -5.05 4.06 9.52
C THR A 48 -5.94 3.05 10.22
N GLU A 49 -6.89 2.47 9.47
CA GLU A 49 -7.76 1.39 9.95
C GLU A 49 -7.36 0.07 9.29
N ILE A 50 -7.08 -0.94 10.12
CA ILE A 50 -6.59 -2.26 9.69
C ILE A 50 -7.59 -3.33 10.13
N GLY A 51 -8.06 -4.11 9.16
CA GLY A 51 -8.93 -5.26 9.36
C GLY A 51 -8.24 -6.41 10.09
N LYS A 52 -8.76 -7.62 9.92
CA LYS A 52 -8.32 -8.83 10.67
C LYS A 52 -7.23 -9.61 9.91
N ASN A 53 -6.41 -10.36 10.66
CA ASN A 53 -5.46 -11.35 10.14
C ASN A 53 -4.41 -10.76 9.16
N ASN A 54 -4.06 -9.50 9.30
CA ASN A 54 -3.02 -8.88 8.47
C ASN A 54 -1.64 -9.12 9.07
N SER A 55 -0.64 -9.28 8.22
CA SER A 55 0.77 -9.49 8.61
C SER A 55 1.66 -8.41 8.02
N PHE A 56 2.44 -7.75 8.88
CA PHE A 56 3.37 -6.69 8.53
C PHE A 56 4.79 -7.14 8.83
N PHE A 57 5.65 -7.10 7.84
CA PHE A 57 7.04 -7.52 7.93
C PHE A 57 7.97 -6.33 8.21
N PRO A 58 9.22 -6.60 8.61
CA PRO A 58 10.12 -5.56 9.10
C PRO A 58 10.31 -4.39 8.13
N PHE A 59 10.42 -3.19 8.69
CA PHE A 59 10.64 -1.93 7.99
C PHE A 59 9.50 -1.51 7.06
N SER A 60 8.32 -2.14 7.12
CA SER A 60 7.14 -1.63 6.43
C SER A 60 6.64 -0.35 7.11
N THR A 61 6.26 0.65 6.28
CA THR A 61 5.75 1.95 6.73
C THR A 61 4.37 2.18 6.14
N ILE A 62 3.37 2.13 6.99
CA ILE A 62 1.96 2.08 6.61
C ILE A 62 1.26 3.35 7.12
N GLY A 63 0.66 4.13 6.22
CA GLY A 63 -0.07 5.34 6.56
C GLY A 63 0.79 6.59 6.72
N SER A 64 2.04 6.57 6.24
CA SER A 64 2.88 7.77 6.21
C SER A 64 2.32 8.83 5.26
N GLN A 65 2.65 10.08 5.55
CA GLN A 65 2.24 11.23 4.75
C GLN A 65 2.45 11.00 3.25
N PRO A 66 1.46 11.37 2.40
CA PRO A 66 1.60 11.33 0.94
C PRO A 66 2.81 12.11 0.43
N GLN A 67 3.42 11.63 -0.65
CA GLN A 67 4.54 12.31 -1.31
C GLN A 67 4.04 13.31 -2.39
N ASP A 68 2.80 13.75 -2.30
CA ASP A 68 2.22 14.77 -3.18
C ASP A 68 2.58 16.16 -2.67
N LEU A 69 3.19 16.99 -3.54
CA LEU A 69 3.56 18.37 -3.23
C LEU A 69 2.35 19.27 -2.91
N LYS A 70 1.13 18.84 -3.26
CA LYS A 70 -0.12 19.55 -2.97
C LYS A 70 -0.74 19.15 -1.62
N PHE A 71 -0.14 18.19 -0.91
CA PHE A 71 -0.65 17.75 0.38
C PHE A 71 -0.43 18.82 1.45
N GLU A 72 -1.51 19.31 2.03
CA GLU A 72 -1.53 20.40 3.02
C GLU A 72 -1.78 19.91 4.47
N ASN A 73 -1.44 18.67 4.78
CA ASN A 73 -1.70 18.00 6.07
C ASN A 73 -3.20 17.84 6.39
N GLU A 74 -4.03 17.76 5.38
CA GLU A 74 -5.44 17.47 5.52
C GLU A 74 -5.70 16.11 6.17
N LYS A 75 -6.80 15.99 6.88
CA LYS A 75 -7.19 14.74 7.53
C LYS A 75 -7.61 13.71 6.48
N SER A 76 -6.73 12.78 6.20
CA SER A 76 -6.94 11.71 5.23
C SER A 76 -6.79 10.33 5.88
N TYR A 77 -7.16 9.27 5.17
CA TYR A 77 -7.33 7.94 5.72
C TYR A 77 -6.67 6.87 4.85
N LEU A 78 -6.19 5.83 5.51
CA LEU A 78 -5.83 4.55 4.90
C LEU A 78 -6.72 3.46 5.47
N ILE A 79 -7.40 2.71 4.61
CA ILE A 79 -8.30 1.63 5.01
C ILE A 79 -7.79 0.32 4.43
N ILE A 80 -7.44 -0.62 5.31
CA ILE A 80 -6.93 -1.94 4.96
C ILE A 80 -7.93 -3.01 5.42
N GLY A 81 -8.35 -3.86 4.50
CA GLY A 81 -9.22 -4.99 4.75
C GLY A 81 -8.54 -6.13 5.52
N ASN A 82 -8.86 -7.37 5.17
CA ASN A 82 -8.46 -8.54 5.93
C ASN A 82 -7.49 -9.46 5.17
N ASN A 83 -6.71 -10.25 5.92
CA ASN A 83 -5.86 -11.32 5.40
C ASN A 83 -4.77 -10.82 4.42
N ASN A 84 -4.31 -9.59 4.54
CA ASN A 84 -3.26 -9.05 3.68
C ASN A 84 -1.87 -9.32 4.28
N THR A 85 -0.90 -9.43 3.40
CA THR A 85 0.52 -9.57 3.77
C THR A 85 1.32 -8.42 3.17
N PHE A 86 2.00 -7.67 4.04
CA PHE A 86 2.90 -6.57 3.68
C PHE A 86 4.32 -6.99 4.01
N ARG A 87 5.13 -7.29 2.99
CA ARG A 87 6.51 -7.73 3.15
C ARG A 87 7.42 -6.55 3.55
N GLU A 88 8.69 -6.85 3.66
CA GLU A 88 9.71 -5.91 4.12
C GLU A 88 9.78 -4.66 3.24
N ASN A 89 9.98 -3.50 3.85
CA ASN A 89 10.12 -2.20 3.19
C ASN A 89 8.91 -1.77 2.33
N VAL A 90 7.74 -2.36 2.51
CA VAL A 90 6.52 -1.89 1.85
C VAL A 90 6.13 -0.52 2.40
N THR A 91 5.74 0.39 1.51
CA THR A 91 5.25 1.72 1.90
C THR A 91 3.87 1.99 1.32
N ILE A 92 2.95 2.53 2.14
CA ILE A 92 1.58 2.85 1.72
C ILE A 92 1.18 4.20 2.30
N ASN A 93 0.71 5.10 1.43
CA ASN A 93 0.23 6.41 1.81
C ASN A 93 -1.31 6.45 1.95
N PRO A 94 -1.85 7.30 2.82
CA PRO A 94 -3.28 7.61 2.88
C PRO A 94 -3.70 8.46 1.66
N GLY A 95 -4.99 8.80 1.58
CA GLY A 95 -5.50 9.66 0.52
C GLY A 95 -5.11 11.13 0.66
N THR A 96 -5.52 11.93 -0.34
CA THR A 96 -5.38 13.39 -0.38
C THR A 96 -6.72 14.07 -0.66
N LYS A 97 -6.82 15.38 -0.45
CA LYS A 97 -8.02 16.17 -0.73
C LYS A 97 -8.47 16.03 -2.20
N GLY A 98 -7.52 15.94 -3.12
CA GLY A 98 -7.78 15.79 -4.56
C GLY A 98 -8.32 14.43 -4.99
N GLY A 99 -8.19 13.38 -4.14
CA GLY A 99 -8.58 12.01 -4.47
C GLY A 99 -9.68 11.42 -3.57
N GLY A 100 -10.36 12.24 -2.79
CA GLY A 100 -11.42 11.75 -1.91
C GLY A 100 -10.95 11.33 -0.53
N LEU A 101 -9.74 11.69 -0.14
CA LEU A 101 -9.18 11.52 1.21
C LEU A 101 -8.93 10.08 1.65
N LYS A 102 -8.95 9.10 0.74
CA LYS A 102 -8.85 7.69 1.13
C LYS A 102 -8.01 6.88 0.16
N THR A 103 -7.06 6.12 0.70
CA THR A 103 -6.47 4.95 0.03
C THR A 103 -7.13 3.70 0.61
N ILE A 104 -7.55 2.78 -0.26
CA ILE A 104 -8.30 1.58 0.13
C ILE A 104 -7.60 0.32 -0.40
N ILE A 105 -7.35 -0.62 0.50
CA ILE A 105 -6.86 -1.97 0.17
C ILE A 105 -7.89 -2.96 0.69
N LYS A 106 -8.43 -3.81 -0.19
CA LYS A 106 -9.40 -4.82 0.20
C LYS A 106 -8.73 -6.05 0.84
N ASN A 107 -9.07 -7.25 0.44
CA ASN A 107 -8.71 -8.45 1.19
C ASN A 107 -7.76 -9.37 0.41
N ASN A 108 -7.03 -10.23 1.14
CA ASN A 108 -6.21 -11.30 0.59
C ASN A 108 -5.11 -10.83 -0.36
N CYS A 109 -4.62 -9.60 -0.20
CA CYS A 109 -3.58 -9.04 -1.05
C CYS A 109 -2.18 -9.38 -0.53
N LEU A 110 -1.23 -9.49 -1.45
CA LEU A 110 0.19 -9.67 -1.16
C LEU A 110 1.00 -8.50 -1.72
N PHE A 111 1.64 -7.77 -0.84
CA PHE A 111 2.60 -6.71 -1.16
C PHE A 111 4.01 -7.25 -0.90
N MET A 112 4.74 -7.59 -1.97
CA MET A 112 6.09 -8.12 -1.83
C MET A 112 7.10 -7.03 -1.49
N VAL A 113 8.33 -7.43 -1.20
CA VAL A 113 9.40 -6.57 -0.71
C VAL A 113 9.55 -5.30 -1.55
N GLY A 114 9.56 -4.14 -0.86
CA GLY A 114 9.81 -2.84 -1.47
C GLY A 114 8.69 -2.30 -2.35
N SER A 115 7.52 -2.96 -2.42
CA SER A 115 6.40 -2.41 -3.19
C SER A 115 5.84 -1.14 -2.55
N HIS A 116 5.32 -0.23 -3.39
CA HIS A 116 4.80 1.06 -2.97
C HIS A 116 3.39 1.31 -3.49
N VAL A 117 2.53 1.82 -2.62
CA VAL A 117 1.18 2.29 -2.95
C VAL A 117 1.09 3.77 -2.56
N ALA A 118 0.99 4.64 -3.56
CA ALA A 118 0.80 6.06 -3.32
C ALA A 118 -0.65 6.38 -2.89
N HIS A 119 -0.90 7.65 -2.71
CA HIS A 119 -2.17 8.19 -2.21
C HIS A 119 -3.36 7.91 -3.14
N ASP A 120 -4.54 7.83 -2.57
CA ASP A 120 -5.83 7.70 -3.27
C ASP A 120 -5.97 6.44 -4.16
N CYS A 121 -5.10 5.46 -3.99
CA CYS A 121 -5.22 4.20 -4.70
C CYS A 121 -6.38 3.34 -4.17
N GLN A 122 -7.01 2.59 -5.07
CA GLN A 122 -8.03 1.61 -4.74
C GLN A 122 -7.60 0.23 -5.23
N ILE A 123 -7.37 -0.69 -4.29
CA ILE A 123 -6.86 -2.03 -4.58
C ILE A 123 -7.91 -3.06 -4.17
N GLU A 124 -8.44 -3.76 -5.15
CA GLU A 124 -9.42 -4.81 -4.96
C GLU A 124 -8.80 -6.06 -4.29
N SER A 125 -9.63 -7.09 -4.04
CA SER A 125 -9.18 -8.30 -3.36
C SER A 125 -8.28 -9.18 -4.24
N ASN A 126 -7.42 -9.98 -3.59
CA ASN A 126 -6.54 -10.96 -4.23
C ASN A 126 -5.49 -10.35 -5.17
N VAL A 127 -5.14 -9.09 -4.98
CA VAL A 127 -4.11 -8.42 -5.77
C VAL A 127 -2.71 -8.77 -5.25
N ILE A 128 -1.77 -8.97 -6.17
CA ILE A 128 -0.36 -9.17 -5.85
C ILE A 128 0.47 -8.04 -6.47
N LEU A 129 1.17 -7.29 -5.64
CA LEU A 129 2.27 -6.42 -6.07
C LEU A 129 3.57 -7.17 -5.83
N ALA A 130 4.26 -7.53 -6.90
CA ALA A 130 5.56 -8.19 -6.80
C ALA A 130 6.66 -7.21 -6.33
N ASN A 131 7.86 -7.70 -6.11
CA ASN A 131 8.98 -6.92 -5.56
C ASN A 131 9.19 -5.60 -6.31
N ASN A 132 9.26 -4.50 -5.55
CA ASN A 132 9.48 -3.15 -6.05
C ASN A 132 8.42 -2.66 -7.07
N ALA A 133 7.26 -3.30 -7.17
CA ALA A 133 6.15 -2.76 -7.95
C ALA A 133 5.65 -1.47 -7.31
N THR A 134 5.50 -0.42 -8.12
CA THR A 134 5.18 0.93 -7.64
C THR A 134 3.91 1.44 -8.29
N LEU A 135 2.96 1.87 -7.47
CA LEU A 135 1.74 2.53 -7.93
C LEU A 135 1.84 4.02 -7.62
N ALA A 136 1.69 4.86 -8.62
CA ALA A 136 1.51 6.30 -8.43
C ALA A 136 0.10 6.62 -7.89
N GLY A 137 -0.19 7.88 -7.59
CA GLY A 137 -1.48 8.27 -7.01
C GLY A 137 -2.69 7.95 -7.88
N HIS A 138 -3.83 7.72 -7.24
CA HIS A 138 -5.14 7.49 -7.88
C HIS A 138 -5.21 6.23 -8.78
N VAL A 139 -4.34 5.26 -8.59
CA VAL A 139 -4.38 4.00 -9.35
C VAL A 139 -5.48 3.09 -8.80
N GLU A 140 -6.28 2.53 -9.70
CA GLU A 140 -7.27 1.51 -9.37
C GLU A 140 -6.84 0.15 -9.92
N ILE A 141 -6.87 -0.90 -9.07
CA ILE A 141 -6.51 -2.25 -9.48
C ILE A 141 -7.66 -3.21 -9.21
N GLY A 142 -8.14 -3.83 -10.27
CA GLY A 142 -9.21 -4.83 -10.21
C GLY A 142 -8.77 -6.14 -9.54
N GLU A 143 -9.76 -6.91 -9.13
CA GLU A 143 -9.60 -8.16 -8.39
C GLU A 143 -8.74 -9.20 -9.15
N ASN A 144 -7.98 -10.01 -8.39
CA ASN A 144 -7.11 -11.09 -8.90
C ASN A 144 -6.01 -10.62 -9.87
N THR A 145 -5.61 -9.36 -9.81
CA THR A 145 -4.59 -8.78 -10.69
C THR A 145 -3.21 -8.91 -10.08
N ILE A 146 -2.22 -9.18 -10.92
CA ILE A 146 -0.81 -9.30 -10.53
C ILE A 146 0.01 -8.23 -11.24
N ILE A 147 0.73 -7.42 -10.48
CA ILE A 147 1.69 -6.45 -10.99
C ILE A 147 3.10 -7.03 -10.82
N GLY A 148 3.75 -7.31 -11.94
CA GLY A 148 5.09 -7.89 -11.98
C GLY A 148 6.16 -7.02 -11.34
N GLY A 149 7.24 -7.64 -10.91
CA GLY A 149 8.32 -6.95 -10.19
C GLY A 149 8.97 -5.82 -10.98
N ASN A 150 9.42 -4.79 -10.28
CA ASN A 150 10.02 -3.57 -10.84
C ASN A 150 9.15 -2.86 -11.90
N SER A 151 7.84 -3.08 -11.87
CA SER A 151 6.89 -2.38 -12.74
C SER A 151 6.39 -1.10 -12.06
N ALA A 152 6.11 -0.08 -12.86
CA ALA A 152 5.57 1.19 -12.38
C ALA A 152 4.25 1.49 -13.10
N VAL A 153 3.23 1.85 -12.33
CA VAL A 153 1.91 2.24 -12.85
C VAL A 153 1.75 3.75 -12.69
N HIS A 154 1.49 4.43 -13.82
CA HIS A 154 1.31 5.88 -13.85
C HIS A 154 0.03 6.29 -13.11
N GLN A 155 0.03 7.52 -12.58
CA GLN A 155 -1.14 8.05 -11.86
C GLN A 155 -2.42 8.02 -12.69
N PHE A 156 -3.56 7.82 -12.01
CA PHE A 156 -4.91 7.72 -12.58
C PHE A 156 -5.15 6.53 -13.51
N VAL A 157 -4.23 5.60 -13.62
CA VAL A 157 -4.43 4.38 -14.41
C VAL A 157 -5.40 3.43 -13.70
N GLN A 158 -6.33 2.89 -14.47
CA GLN A 158 -7.25 1.84 -14.05
C GLN A 158 -6.85 0.51 -14.69
N ILE A 159 -6.56 -0.49 -13.87
CA ILE A 159 -6.24 -1.85 -14.30
C ILE A 159 -7.42 -2.76 -13.96
N GLY A 160 -7.96 -3.41 -14.97
CA GLY A 160 -9.10 -4.31 -14.82
C GLY A 160 -8.79 -5.54 -13.96
N LYS A 161 -9.81 -6.35 -13.69
CA LYS A 161 -9.66 -7.62 -12.95
C LYS A 161 -8.96 -8.70 -13.78
N ASN A 162 -8.32 -9.67 -13.09
CA ASN A 162 -7.64 -10.81 -13.71
C ASN A 162 -6.59 -10.40 -14.76
N VAL A 163 -5.89 -9.30 -14.50
CA VAL A 163 -4.81 -8.81 -15.36
C VAL A 163 -3.46 -9.31 -14.85
N MET A 164 -2.56 -9.65 -15.77
CA MET A 164 -1.16 -9.89 -15.46
C MET A 164 -0.31 -8.82 -16.11
N ILE A 165 0.36 -8.00 -15.31
CA ILE A 165 1.41 -7.08 -15.77
C ILE A 165 2.75 -7.79 -15.65
N GLY A 166 3.44 -7.98 -16.75
CA GLY A 166 4.80 -8.55 -16.78
C GLY A 166 5.79 -7.66 -16.04
N GLY A 167 6.83 -8.25 -15.49
CA GLY A 167 7.88 -7.49 -14.79
C GLY A 167 8.55 -6.44 -15.66
N MET A 168 9.15 -5.42 -15.02
CA MET A 168 9.83 -4.29 -15.69
C MET A 168 8.93 -3.46 -16.60
N SER A 169 7.60 -3.49 -16.41
CA SER A 169 6.65 -2.78 -17.27
C SER A 169 6.37 -1.36 -16.77
N GLY A 170 6.32 -0.41 -17.69
CA GLY A 170 5.73 0.92 -17.47
C GLY A 170 4.29 0.94 -17.98
N VAL A 171 3.32 1.09 -17.08
CA VAL A 171 1.89 1.11 -17.42
C VAL A 171 1.41 2.57 -17.42
N GLU A 172 1.12 3.10 -18.62
CA GLU A 172 0.75 4.51 -18.80
C GLU A 172 -0.73 4.72 -19.14
N LYS A 173 -1.45 3.64 -19.46
CA LYS A 173 -2.85 3.70 -19.89
C LYS A 173 -3.66 2.62 -19.20
N ASN A 174 -4.97 2.80 -19.18
CA ASN A 174 -5.90 1.81 -18.62
C ASN A 174 -5.77 0.46 -19.32
N ILE A 175 -5.83 -0.61 -18.53
CA ILE A 175 -5.72 -1.99 -18.99
C ILE A 175 -7.06 -2.68 -18.82
N LEU A 176 -7.56 -3.25 -19.90
CA LEU A 176 -8.83 -3.99 -19.88
C LEU A 176 -8.72 -5.27 -19.04
N PRO A 177 -9.82 -5.76 -18.47
CA PRO A 177 -9.84 -7.03 -17.75
C PRO A 177 -9.31 -8.20 -18.57
N TYR A 178 -8.71 -9.19 -17.88
CA TYR A 178 -8.20 -10.44 -18.48
C TYR A 178 -7.02 -10.28 -19.45
N CYS A 179 -6.37 -9.12 -19.46
CA CYS A 179 -5.22 -8.89 -20.32
C CYS A 179 -3.89 -9.38 -19.68
N LEU A 180 -3.00 -9.86 -20.54
CA LEU A 180 -1.57 -9.93 -20.27
C LEU A 180 -0.92 -8.71 -20.91
N TYR A 181 -0.29 -7.87 -20.08
CA TYR A 181 0.37 -6.65 -20.53
C TYR A 181 1.87 -6.71 -20.26
N ILE A 182 2.67 -6.42 -21.29
CA ILE A 182 4.12 -6.27 -21.16
C ILE A 182 4.48 -4.96 -21.84
N GLY A 183 4.91 -3.98 -21.05
CA GLY A 183 5.24 -2.63 -21.55
C GLY A 183 6.67 -2.26 -21.18
N ILE A 184 7.60 -2.38 -22.11
CA ILE A 184 8.97 -1.92 -21.94
C ILE A 184 9.11 -0.55 -22.59
N ARG A 185 9.53 0.47 -21.82
CA ARG A 185 9.95 1.76 -22.37
C ARG A 185 11.33 1.59 -23.01
N THR A 186 11.41 1.57 -24.32
CA THR A 186 12.66 1.43 -25.05
C THR A 186 12.96 2.64 -25.94
N GLY A 187 14.23 2.97 -26.05
CA GLY A 187 14.75 3.99 -26.94
C GLY A 187 14.70 5.44 -26.45
N LEU A 188 15.56 6.24 -27.05
CA LEU A 188 15.64 7.68 -26.83
C LEU A 188 14.38 8.37 -27.37
N LYS A 189 13.71 9.16 -26.55
CA LYS A 189 12.48 9.87 -26.90
C LYS A 189 12.69 11.37 -27.15
N GLY A 190 13.82 11.90 -26.70
CA GLY A 190 14.16 13.32 -26.82
C GLY A 190 15.27 13.73 -25.86
N LEU A 191 15.51 15.02 -25.78
CA LEU A 191 16.40 15.63 -24.80
C LEU A 191 15.57 16.15 -23.63
N ASN A 192 16.10 16.01 -22.41
CA ASN A 192 15.54 16.67 -21.23
C ASN A 192 16.30 17.97 -21.03
N LEU A 193 15.75 19.07 -21.51
CA LEU A 193 16.35 20.41 -21.45
C LEU A 193 15.82 21.17 -20.24
#